data_6b202e8132bc478b3c9a25f05f9c388b
#
_entry.id   6b202e8132bc478b3c9a25f05f9c388b
#
_cell.length_a   1.000
_cell.length_b   1.000
_cell.length_c   1.000
_cell.angle_alpha   90.00
_cell.angle_beta   90.00
_cell.angle_gamma   90.00
#
_symmetry.space_group_name_H-M   'P 1'
#
loop_
_entity.id
_entity.type
_entity.pdbx_description
1 polymer ?
#
loop_
_entity_poly.entity_id
_entity_poly.type
_entity_poly.pdbx_seq_one_letter_code
_entity_poly.pdbx_strand_id
1 'polypeptide(L)'
;IFVRISADEFMEGGNTLDDCLDYLQYFQEEVDVFDVSAGLNGSIQYQIDANYLPDGWRSYMAKAVKERYGKPCMTMGNIRNPQVAEDILARGDADLIGMGRGLIADPEWVNKVEFGDECDIRKCISCNIGCAGHRIGINRPIRCTVNPSVNGGEDYKKQKINKPCNVVVIGGGTAGLEAACTAAEVGCTTFLIEKKPELGGLAALISKIPDKKRLADFPNYLIHRASKLKNLFIFKNTEATIEMIRSMNPNIIVNATGSNPLLPPIKGLHENIDKEGGKVSSITNMINHVMEYPEDLKGKKVVVIGGGAVGLDVVEFFAPRGADVSIVEMMPVIGNGIDPVSKVGTFALMDKYGVKQCPNTALLEVKADSFLVKTPEGNEEEMLFDYGFVCLGMRANAPILDAVRKEFEDEDVEIMNIGDSVRARR
;
A
#
# COMPACT_ATOMS: atom_id res chain seq x y z
N ILE A 1 10.65 18.70 31.59
CA ILE A 1 10.13 17.31 31.52
C ILE A 1 9.16 17.18 30.36
N PHE A 2 9.42 16.25 29.43
CA PHE A 2 8.48 15.83 28.42
C PHE A 2 7.61 14.70 28.96
N VAL A 3 6.29 14.85 28.92
CA VAL A 3 5.36 13.81 29.35
C VAL A 3 4.47 13.40 28.19
N ARG A 4 4.52 12.11 27.84
CA ARG A 4 3.63 11.55 26.84
C ARG A 4 2.34 11.10 27.49
N ILE A 5 1.21 11.54 26.90
CA ILE A 5 -0.13 11.22 27.34
C ILE A 5 -0.91 10.53 26.22
N SER A 6 -1.87 9.68 26.58
CA SER A 6 -2.93 9.22 25.69
C SER A 6 -4.15 10.09 25.92
N ALA A 7 -4.37 11.07 25.06
CA ALA A 7 -5.38 12.08 25.28
C ALA A 7 -6.81 11.55 25.11
N ASP A 8 -6.98 10.50 24.30
CA ASP A 8 -8.26 9.80 24.13
C ASP A 8 -7.94 8.32 23.86
N GLU A 9 -8.61 7.43 24.56
CA GLU A 9 -8.37 5.99 24.42
C GLU A 9 -9.21 5.35 23.31
N PHE A 10 -10.27 6.03 22.85
CA PHE A 10 -11.17 5.55 21.80
C PHE A 10 -11.74 4.15 22.06
N MET A 11 -12.13 3.89 23.29
CA MET A 11 -12.68 2.61 23.73
C MET A 11 -13.85 2.83 24.65
N GLU A 12 -14.83 1.91 24.64
CA GLU A 12 -15.90 1.88 25.62
C GLU A 12 -15.33 1.68 27.04
N GLY A 13 -15.68 2.55 27.96
CA GLY A 13 -15.15 2.57 29.33
C GLY A 13 -13.70 3.06 29.46
N GLY A 14 -13.08 3.50 28.38
CA GLY A 14 -11.77 4.16 28.38
C GLY A 14 -11.89 5.67 28.65
N ASN A 15 -10.73 6.28 28.90
CA ASN A 15 -10.65 7.73 29.12
C ASN A 15 -10.89 8.50 27.82
N THR A 16 -11.72 9.51 27.89
CA THR A 16 -11.96 10.49 26.83
C THR A 16 -10.97 11.65 26.91
N LEU A 17 -10.97 12.52 25.91
CA LEU A 17 -10.19 13.75 25.94
C LEU A 17 -10.54 14.63 27.15
N ASP A 18 -11.81 14.72 27.53
CA ASP A 18 -12.24 15.49 28.70
C ASP A 18 -11.71 14.91 30.00
N ASP A 19 -11.76 13.57 30.16
CA ASP A 19 -11.16 12.88 31.31
C ASP A 19 -9.64 13.13 31.37
N CYS A 20 -8.96 13.06 30.23
CA CYS A 20 -7.54 13.36 30.15
C CYS A 20 -7.23 14.78 30.61
N LEU A 21 -7.98 15.77 30.11
CA LEU A 21 -7.84 17.17 30.52
C LEU A 21 -8.04 17.34 32.01
N ASP A 22 -8.96 16.61 32.62
CA ASP A 22 -9.18 16.67 34.05
C ASP A 22 -8.06 16.02 34.88
N TYR A 23 -7.44 14.93 34.39
CA TYR A 23 -6.28 14.31 35.05
C TYR A 23 -5.03 15.19 35.03
N LEU A 24 -4.81 15.91 33.96
CA LEU A 24 -3.61 16.74 33.80
C LEU A 24 -3.52 17.84 34.88
N GLN A 25 -4.63 18.27 35.47
CA GLN A 25 -4.62 19.28 36.54
C GLN A 25 -3.75 18.87 37.74
N TYR A 26 -3.61 17.58 38.01
CA TYR A 26 -2.89 17.09 39.20
C TYR A 26 -1.36 17.11 39.09
N PHE A 27 -0.82 17.21 37.86
CA PHE A 27 0.63 17.17 37.66
C PHE A 27 1.18 18.11 36.56
N GLN A 28 0.32 18.89 35.93
CA GLN A 28 0.71 19.76 34.81
C GLN A 28 1.79 20.80 35.21
N GLU A 29 1.88 21.20 36.49
CA GLU A 29 2.90 22.14 36.95
C GLU A 29 4.31 21.61 36.78
N GLU A 30 4.50 20.28 36.86
CA GLU A 30 5.79 19.61 36.72
C GLU A 30 6.18 19.34 35.28
N VAL A 31 5.32 19.66 34.32
CA VAL A 31 5.49 19.34 32.89
C VAL A 31 5.92 20.58 32.11
N ASP A 32 7.01 20.46 31.35
CA ASP A 32 7.46 21.52 30.44
C ASP A 32 6.78 21.38 29.05
N VAL A 33 6.61 20.14 28.56
CA VAL A 33 6.01 19.87 27.24
C VAL A 33 5.14 18.62 27.30
N PHE A 34 3.95 18.67 26.76
CA PHE A 34 3.09 17.51 26.56
C PHE A 34 3.29 16.89 25.17
N ASP A 35 3.64 15.60 25.11
CA ASP A 35 3.63 14.78 23.90
C ASP A 35 2.26 14.09 23.79
N VAL A 36 1.36 14.68 22.99
CA VAL A 36 -0.04 14.28 22.92
C VAL A 36 -0.26 13.17 21.92
N SER A 37 -0.46 11.96 22.43
CA SER A 37 -0.78 10.76 21.68
C SER A 37 -2.24 10.37 21.92
N ALA A 38 -2.69 9.25 21.32
CA ALA A 38 -4.03 8.71 21.48
C ALA A 38 -4.07 7.19 21.26
N GLY A 39 -5.14 6.58 21.72
CA GLY A 39 -5.41 5.15 21.53
C GLY A 39 -4.60 4.23 22.46
N LEU A 40 -5.06 3.00 22.51
CA LEU A 40 -4.46 1.88 23.25
C LEU A 40 -4.32 0.67 22.33
N ASN A 41 -3.82 -0.46 22.87
CA ASN A 41 -3.75 -1.72 22.13
C ASN A 41 -5.13 -2.21 21.64
N GLY A 42 -6.20 -1.94 22.39
CA GLY A 42 -7.58 -2.27 22.00
C GLY A 42 -8.16 -1.37 20.93
N SER A 43 -7.60 -0.16 20.77
CA SER A 43 -7.93 0.84 19.75
C SER A 43 -6.72 1.17 18.88
N ILE A 44 -6.02 0.14 18.45
CA ILE A 44 -4.70 0.22 17.80
C ILE A 44 -4.68 1.09 16.54
N GLN A 45 -5.80 1.21 15.83
CA GLN A 45 -5.95 2.04 14.64
C GLN A 45 -5.81 3.54 14.93
N TYR A 46 -6.02 3.95 16.18
CA TYR A 46 -5.82 5.32 16.65
C TYR A 46 -4.46 5.51 17.33
N GLN A 47 -3.88 4.44 17.88
CA GLN A 47 -2.52 4.46 18.43
C GLN A 47 -1.46 4.49 17.32
N ILE A 48 -1.65 3.65 16.29
CA ILE A 48 -0.80 3.55 15.10
C ILE A 48 -1.66 3.90 13.90
N ASP A 49 -1.80 5.15 13.60
CA ASP A 49 -2.75 5.68 12.63
C ASP A 49 -2.95 4.79 11.41
N ALA A 50 -4.19 4.35 11.20
CA ALA A 50 -4.58 3.61 10.01
C ALA A 50 -4.54 4.52 8.76
N ASN A 51 -4.47 3.91 7.58
CA ASN A 51 -4.36 4.62 6.30
C ASN A 51 -5.59 5.51 5.98
N TYR A 52 -6.76 5.15 6.48
CA TYR A 52 -8.00 5.89 6.29
C TYR A 52 -8.13 7.13 7.17
N LEU A 53 -7.30 7.27 8.22
CA LEU A 53 -7.29 8.47 9.07
C LEU A 53 -6.59 9.63 8.32
N PRO A 54 -7.17 10.85 8.33
CA PRO A 54 -6.56 12.01 7.68
C PRO A 54 -5.15 12.33 8.19
N ASP A 55 -4.37 13.02 7.38
CA ASP A 55 -3.07 13.52 7.81
C ASP A 55 -3.26 14.59 8.89
N GLY A 56 -2.57 14.48 10.03
CA GLY A 56 -2.66 15.41 11.16
C GLY A 56 -3.97 15.35 11.95
N TRP A 57 -4.79 14.32 11.78
CA TRP A 57 -6.17 14.21 12.28
C TRP A 57 -6.35 14.49 13.77
N ARG A 58 -5.34 14.24 14.59
CA ARG A 58 -5.43 14.36 16.06
C ARG A 58 -4.87 15.68 16.63
N SER A 59 -4.49 16.67 15.79
CA SER A 59 -3.94 17.95 16.26
C SER A 59 -4.87 18.69 17.22
N TYR A 60 -6.18 18.49 17.11
CA TYR A 60 -7.18 19.07 18.00
C TYR A 60 -7.02 18.68 19.47
N MET A 61 -6.46 17.48 19.75
CA MET A 61 -6.20 17.04 21.12
C MET A 61 -5.04 17.84 21.74
N ALA A 62 -3.97 18.04 20.98
CA ALA A 62 -2.86 18.89 21.43
C ALA A 62 -3.31 20.32 21.65
N LYS A 63 -4.18 20.83 20.76
CA LYS A 63 -4.81 22.14 20.91
C LYS A 63 -5.59 22.26 22.22
N ALA A 64 -6.44 21.28 22.54
CA ALA A 64 -7.24 21.27 23.76
C ALA A 64 -6.37 21.30 25.03
N VAL A 65 -5.28 20.51 25.05
CA VAL A 65 -4.32 20.51 26.16
C VAL A 65 -3.62 21.88 26.28
N LYS A 66 -3.17 22.43 25.15
CA LYS A 66 -2.50 23.74 25.09
C LYS A 66 -3.39 24.88 25.54
N GLU A 67 -4.63 24.91 25.09
CA GLU A 67 -5.62 25.95 25.46
C GLU A 67 -5.97 25.90 26.95
N ARG A 68 -6.05 24.69 27.53
CA ARG A 68 -6.41 24.53 28.95
C ARG A 68 -5.25 24.84 29.90
N TYR A 69 -4.01 24.48 29.57
CA TYR A 69 -2.87 24.55 30.49
C TYR A 69 -1.78 25.54 30.08
N GLY A 70 -1.86 26.15 28.91
CA GLY A 70 -0.86 27.11 28.43
C GLY A 70 0.55 26.52 28.25
N LYS A 71 0.68 25.19 28.20
CA LYS A 71 1.97 24.50 28.04
C LYS A 71 2.24 24.18 26.57
N PRO A 72 3.53 24.17 26.16
CA PRO A 72 3.90 23.69 24.84
C PRO A 72 3.43 22.25 24.61
N CYS A 73 2.87 21.98 23.41
CA CYS A 73 2.37 20.67 23.05
C CYS A 73 3.00 20.16 21.76
N MET A 74 3.34 18.87 21.73
CA MET A 74 3.68 18.14 20.53
C MET A 74 2.49 17.31 20.06
N THR A 75 2.21 17.36 18.76
CA THR A 75 1.22 16.49 18.13
C THR A 75 1.86 15.54 17.12
N MET A 76 1.14 14.48 16.79
CA MET A 76 1.50 13.49 15.78
C MET A 76 0.23 12.97 15.09
N GLY A 77 0.35 12.07 14.14
CA GLY A 77 -0.79 11.41 13.51
C GLY A 77 -0.76 11.53 11.99
N ASN A 78 -0.24 10.52 11.31
CA ASN A 78 -0.12 10.48 9.86
C ASN A 78 0.52 11.75 9.22
N ILE A 79 1.29 12.53 9.96
CA ILE A 79 1.99 13.70 9.42
C ILE A 79 3.12 13.20 8.52
N ARG A 80 2.96 13.39 7.23
CA ARG A 80 3.83 12.90 6.17
C ARG A 80 3.99 13.91 5.04
N ASN A 81 3.15 14.93 5.02
CA ASN A 81 3.19 16.05 4.10
C ASN A 81 3.65 17.30 4.85
N PRO A 82 4.70 18.03 4.37
CA PRO A 82 5.18 19.26 4.98
C PRO A 82 4.08 20.30 5.22
N GLN A 83 3.21 20.51 4.24
CA GLN A 83 2.12 21.48 4.36
C GLN A 83 1.20 21.19 5.56
N VAL A 84 0.92 19.90 5.85
CA VAL A 84 0.09 19.53 7.02
C VAL A 84 0.80 19.90 8.33
N ALA A 85 2.11 19.71 8.41
CA ALA A 85 2.90 20.11 9.59
C ALA A 85 2.86 21.63 9.78
N GLU A 86 3.12 22.38 8.72
CA GLU A 86 3.08 23.86 8.74
C GLU A 86 1.69 24.39 9.09
N ASP A 87 0.63 23.82 8.53
CA ASP A 87 -0.74 24.23 8.82
C ASP A 87 -1.10 24.02 10.30
N ILE A 88 -0.66 22.92 10.92
CA ILE A 88 -0.87 22.65 12.34
C ILE A 88 -0.17 23.70 13.21
N LEU A 89 1.10 24.00 12.90
CA LEU A 89 1.86 25.01 13.64
C LEU A 89 1.28 26.40 13.43
N ALA A 90 0.92 26.77 12.21
CA ALA A 90 0.35 28.07 11.88
C ALA A 90 -1.00 28.32 12.54
N ARG A 91 -1.85 27.27 12.69
CA ARG A 91 -3.11 27.38 13.45
C ARG A 91 -2.90 27.45 14.97
N GLY A 92 -1.68 27.16 15.44
CA GLY A 92 -1.36 27.10 16.86
C GLY A 92 -1.94 25.87 17.57
N ASP A 93 -2.33 24.83 16.81
CA ASP A 93 -2.86 23.58 17.37
C ASP A 93 -1.80 22.85 18.21
N ALA A 94 -0.52 22.98 17.84
CA ALA A 94 0.64 22.45 18.57
C ALA A 94 1.87 23.35 18.35
N ASP A 95 2.91 23.17 19.16
CA ASP A 95 4.18 23.89 19.06
C ASP A 95 5.29 23.02 18.43
N LEU A 96 5.09 21.71 18.49
CA LEU A 96 6.03 20.71 17.99
C LEU A 96 5.31 19.63 17.19
N ILE A 97 6.00 19.09 16.18
CA ILE A 97 5.50 17.99 15.34
C ILE A 97 6.29 16.71 15.65
N GLY A 98 5.59 15.68 16.11
CA GLY A 98 6.13 14.35 16.32
C GLY A 98 5.97 13.47 15.07
N MET A 99 7.05 12.86 14.62
CA MET A 99 7.05 11.99 13.44
C MET A 99 7.71 10.65 13.74
N GLY A 100 6.99 9.55 13.45
CA GLY A 100 7.53 8.20 13.54
C GLY A 100 7.71 7.57 12.16
N ARG A 101 6.61 7.08 11.59
CA ARG A 101 6.63 6.37 10.30
C ARG A 101 7.08 7.23 9.12
N GLY A 102 6.87 8.56 9.19
CA GLY A 102 7.41 9.51 8.22
C GLY A 102 8.93 9.41 8.12
N LEU A 103 9.63 9.42 9.28
CA LEU A 103 11.09 9.31 9.35
C LEU A 103 11.61 7.89 9.09
N ILE A 104 10.82 6.84 9.34
CA ILE A 104 11.15 5.48 8.90
C ILE A 104 11.13 5.41 7.36
N ALA A 105 10.15 6.04 6.73
CA ALA A 105 10.06 6.12 5.28
C ALA A 105 11.17 6.97 4.68
N ASP A 106 11.45 8.12 5.28
CA ASP A 106 12.49 9.06 4.82
C ASP A 106 13.20 9.72 6.02
N PRO A 107 14.39 9.24 6.42
CA PRO A 107 15.14 9.88 7.51
C PRO A 107 15.58 11.32 7.22
N GLU A 108 15.69 11.69 5.94
CA GLU A 108 16.07 13.04 5.49
C GLU A 108 14.87 13.99 5.31
N TRP A 109 13.70 13.60 5.78
CA TRP A 109 12.46 14.35 5.56
C TRP A 109 12.59 15.83 5.96
N VAL A 110 13.10 16.11 7.15
CA VAL A 110 13.27 17.49 7.67
C VAL A 110 14.25 18.28 6.82
N ASN A 111 15.41 17.70 6.48
CA ASN A 111 16.42 18.34 5.65
C ASN A 111 15.86 18.68 4.26
N LYS A 112 15.07 17.77 3.66
CA LYS A 112 14.43 18.02 2.36
C LYS A 112 13.40 19.13 2.41
N VAL A 113 12.66 19.26 3.51
CA VAL A 113 11.74 20.39 3.73
C VAL A 113 12.51 21.70 3.88
N GLU A 114 13.57 21.71 4.70
CA GLU A 114 14.39 22.89 4.92
C GLU A 114 15.04 23.42 3.63
N PHE A 115 15.51 22.51 2.78
CA PHE A 115 16.17 22.87 1.51
C PHE A 115 15.21 22.99 0.31
N GLY A 116 13.91 22.80 0.51
CA GLY A 116 12.87 23.18 -0.45
C GLY A 116 12.60 22.17 -1.58
N ASP A 117 12.98 20.89 -1.44
CA ASP A 117 12.62 19.86 -2.44
C ASP A 117 11.68 18.79 -1.86
N GLU A 118 10.41 19.17 -1.73
CA GLU A 118 9.38 18.25 -1.20
C GLU A 118 9.10 17.06 -2.13
N CYS A 119 9.39 17.18 -3.43
CA CYS A 119 9.23 16.08 -4.38
C CYS A 119 10.25 14.96 -4.14
N ASP A 120 11.35 15.26 -3.46
CA ASP A 120 12.37 14.29 -3.05
C ASP A 120 12.00 13.54 -1.77
N ILE A 121 10.92 13.91 -1.09
CA ILE A 121 10.47 13.21 0.09
C ILE A 121 9.83 11.88 -0.29
N ARG A 122 10.37 10.79 0.25
CA ARG A 122 9.77 9.46 0.21
C ARG A 122 8.67 9.36 1.26
N LYS A 123 7.47 9.80 0.91
CA LYS A 123 6.35 9.87 1.87
C LYS A 123 5.94 8.49 2.37
N CYS A 124 5.65 8.38 3.67
CA CYS A 124 5.02 7.21 4.25
C CYS A 124 3.62 7.03 3.64
N ILE A 125 3.31 5.84 3.14
CA ILE A 125 1.98 5.51 2.57
C ILE A 125 1.00 4.96 3.61
N SER A 126 1.35 4.97 4.87
CA SER A 126 0.56 4.50 6.02
C SER A 126 0.03 3.06 5.88
N CYS A 127 0.76 2.20 5.18
CA CYS A 127 0.38 0.81 4.90
C CYS A 127 0.48 -0.13 6.12
N ASN A 128 1.20 0.27 7.15
CA ASN A 128 1.45 -0.51 8.38
C ASN A 128 2.06 -1.91 8.21
N ILE A 129 2.36 -2.37 6.99
CA ILE A 129 2.80 -3.73 6.67
C ILE A 129 4.18 -4.04 7.25
N GLY A 130 5.21 -3.28 6.86
CA GLY A 130 6.59 -3.57 7.24
C GLY A 130 6.97 -3.06 8.64
N CYS A 131 6.33 -2.04 9.15
CA CYS A 131 6.57 -1.48 10.48
C CYS A 131 5.68 -2.15 11.54
N ALA A 132 4.43 -1.73 11.69
CA ALA A 132 3.51 -2.25 12.69
C ALA A 132 3.22 -3.75 12.50
N GLY A 133 2.96 -4.19 11.28
CA GLY A 133 2.68 -5.60 10.96
C GLY A 133 3.84 -6.52 11.29
N HIS A 134 5.09 -6.10 11.03
CA HIS A 134 6.27 -6.87 11.45
C HIS A 134 6.45 -6.85 12.96
N ARG A 135 6.40 -5.67 13.59
CA ARG A 135 6.70 -5.56 15.02
C ARG A 135 5.61 -6.16 15.89
N ILE A 136 4.33 -5.85 15.59
CA ILE A 136 3.19 -6.26 16.40
C ILE A 136 2.60 -7.59 15.91
N GLY A 137 2.42 -7.74 14.58
CA GLY A 137 1.77 -8.92 14.00
C GLY A 137 2.60 -10.20 14.09
N ILE A 138 3.92 -10.12 13.89
CA ILE A 138 4.80 -11.30 13.81
C ILE A 138 6.08 -11.21 14.65
N ASN A 139 6.20 -10.19 15.51
CA ASN A 139 7.34 -9.95 16.41
C ASN A 139 8.72 -10.03 15.71
N ARG A 140 8.87 -9.34 14.59
CA ARG A 140 10.12 -9.23 13.82
C ARG A 140 10.63 -7.79 13.78
N PRO A 141 11.91 -7.56 13.48
CA PRO A 141 12.43 -6.23 13.22
C PRO A 141 11.59 -5.51 12.16
N ILE A 142 11.43 -4.19 12.34
CA ILE A 142 10.68 -3.37 11.38
C ILE A 142 11.36 -3.37 10.02
N ARG A 143 10.54 -3.25 8.98
CA ARG A 143 10.91 -2.91 7.61
C ARG A 143 10.01 -1.80 7.11
N CYS A 144 10.29 -1.27 5.96
CA CYS A 144 9.40 -0.29 5.33
C CYS A 144 9.11 -0.71 3.89
N THR A 145 7.85 -0.59 3.48
CA THR A 145 7.42 -0.93 2.13
C THR A 145 8.02 0.00 1.08
N VAL A 146 8.25 1.28 1.47
CA VAL A 146 8.77 2.30 0.55
C VAL A 146 10.25 2.62 0.77
N ASN A 147 10.84 2.20 1.88
CA ASN A 147 12.25 2.42 2.18
C ASN A 147 13.00 1.09 2.36
N PRO A 148 13.70 0.62 1.33
CA PRO A 148 14.42 -0.65 1.39
C PRO A 148 15.62 -0.65 2.35
N SER A 149 16.15 0.53 2.74
CA SER A 149 17.34 0.64 3.60
C SER A 149 17.06 0.45 5.09
N VAL A 150 15.78 0.37 5.51
CA VAL A 150 15.44 0.15 6.92
C VAL A 150 15.98 -1.18 7.42
N ASN A 151 16.84 -1.14 8.44
CA ASN A 151 17.61 -2.27 8.98
C ASN A 151 18.62 -2.91 7.99
N GLY A 152 18.91 -2.24 6.87
CA GLY A 152 19.84 -2.75 5.86
C GLY A 152 21.32 -2.60 6.21
N GLY A 153 21.66 -1.75 7.19
CA GLY A 153 23.03 -1.54 7.65
C GLY A 153 24.00 -1.16 6.52
N GLU A 154 25.21 -1.70 6.59
CA GLU A 154 26.27 -1.46 5.60
C GLU A 154 25.93 -1.98 4.20
N ASP A 155 25.14 -3.07 4.10
CA ASP A 155 24.73 -3.68 2.84
C ASP A 155 23.93 -2.73 1.96
N TYR A 156 23.34 -1.67 2.55
CA TYR A 156 22.57 -0.65 1.83
C TYR A 156 23.34 0.64 1.53
N LYS A 157 24.64 0.68 1.84
CA LYS A 157 25.46 1.81 1.44
C LYS A 157 25.71 1.76 -0.07
N LYS A 158 25.16 2.74 -0.79
CA LYS A 158 25.38 2.89 -2.23
C LYS A 158 26.83 3.27 -2.52
N GLN A 159 27.62 2.29 -2.92
CA GLN A 159 28.99 2.51 -3.36
C GLN A 159 29.03 2.78 -4.85
N LYS A 160 29.81 3.79 -5.28
CA LYS A 160 29.99 4.05 -6.70
C LYS A 160 30.78 2.92 -7.36
N ILE A 161 30.37 2.56 -8.58
CA ILE A 161 31.10 1.59 -9.38
C ILE A 161 32.44 2.18 -9.82
N ASN A 162 33.42 1.30 -10.00
CA ASN A 162 34.77 1.66 -10.46
C ASN A 162 35.07 1.20 -11.91
N LYS A 163 34.14 0.52 -12.54
CA LYS A 163 34.21 0.06 -13.93
C LYS A 163 32.87 0.37 -14.64
N PRO A 164 32.88 0.65 -15.95
CA PRO A 164 31.65 0.78 -16.73
C PRO A 164 30.76 -0.46 -16.55
N CYS A 165 29.47 -0.23 -16.35
CA CYS A 165 28.48 -1.29 -16.16
C CYS A 165 27.17 -0.86 -16.82
N ASN A 166 26.62 -1.71 -17.68
CA ASN A 166 25.31 -1.53 -18.28
C ASN A 166 24.28 -2.40 -17.55
N VAL A 167 23.19 -1.81 -17.11
CA VAL A 167 22.08 -2.50 -16.43
C VAL A 167 20.82 -2.37 -17.26
N VAL A 168 20.20 -3.49 -17.60
CA VAL A 168 18.90 -3.50 -18.29
C VAL A 168 17.83 -3.97 -17.30
N VAL A 169 16.84 -3.13 -17.06
CA VAL A 169 15.70 -3.40 -16.16
C VAL A 169 14.43 -3.59 -16.98
N ILE A 170 13.76 -4.71 -16.81
CA ILE A 170 12.54 -5.06 -17.52
C ILE A 170 11.34 -4.92 -16.58
N GLY A 171 10.49 -3.93 -16.83
CA GLY A 171 9.31 -3.56 -16.04
C GLY A 171 9.49 -2.29 -15.22
N GLY A 172 8.66 -1.29 -15.50
CA GLY A 172 8.66 0.03 -14.88
C GLY A 172 7.73 0.17 -13.66
N GLY A 173 7.48 -0.95 -12.96
CA GLY A 173 6.81 -0.94 -11.66
C GLY A 173 7.72 -0.42 -10.54
N THR A 174 7.23 -0.39 -9.29
CA THR A 174 8.01 0.13 -8.15
C THR A 174 9.34 -0.59 -7.94
N ALA A 175 9.38 -1.92 -8.09
CA ALA A 175 10.60 -2.70 -7.95
C ALA A 175 11.61 -2.37 -9.05
N GLY A 176 11.17 -2.29 -10.31
CA GLY A 176 12.03 -1.94 -11.44
C GLY A 176 12.53 -0.50 -11.39
N LEU A 177 11.69 0.46 -11.03
CA LEU A 177 12.09 1.85 -10.84
C LEU A 177 13.12 1.98 -9.71
N GLU A 178 12.93 1.33 -8.56
CA GLU A 178 13.92 1.35 -7.47
C GLU A 178 15.26 0.76 -7.91
N ALA A 179 15.24 -0.38 -8.62
CA ALA A 179 16.44 -1.01 -9.15
C ALA A 179 17.15 -0.10 -10.18
N ALA A 180 16.39 0.47 -11.11
CA ALA A 180 16.93 1.34 -12.15
C ALA A 180 17.55 2.61 -11.56
N CYS A 181 16.85 3.27 -10.63
CA CYS A 181 17.38 4.45 -9.94
C CYS A 181 18.65 4.10 -9.16
N THR A 182 18.64 3.00 -8.42
CA THR A 182 19.81 2.58 -7.62
C THR A 182 21.02 2.27 -8.51
N ALA A 183 20.84 1.55 -9.60
CA ALA A 183 21.90 1.27 -10.56
C ALA A 183 22.49 2.54 -11.18
N ALA A 184 21.62 3.46 -11.60
CA ALA A 184 22.07 4.73 -12.15
C ALA A 184 22.78 5.62 -11.12
N GLU A 185 22.27 5.67 -9.88
CA GLU A 185 22.90 6.43 -8.78
C GLU A 185 24.29 5.94 -8.42
N VAL A 186 24.56 4.64 -8.52
CA VAL A 186 25.93 4.12 -8.30
C VAL A 186 26.84 4.30 -9.50
N GLY A 187 26.32 4.73 -10.66
CA GLY A 187 27.08 5.13 -11.83
C GLY A 187 26.94 4.22 -13.04
N CYS A 188 26.07 3.19 -13.00
CA CYS A 188 25.80 2.35 -14.16
C CYS A 188 25.05 3.13 -15.25
N THR A 189 25.30 2.81 -16.53
CA THR A 189 24.40 3.15 -17.61
C THR A 189 23.20 2.25 -17.54
N THR A 190 22.01 2.79 -17.32
CA THR A 190 20.84 2.00 -16.99
C THR A 190 19.73 2.20 -18.03
N PHE A 191 19.15 1.10 -18.49
CA PHE A 191 18.05 1.06 -19.44
C PHE A 191 16.83 0.43 -18.76
N LEU A 192 15.73 1.20 -18.68
CA LEU A 192 14.45 0.72 -18.15
C LEU A 192 13.45 0.56 -19.28
N ILE A 193 12.93 -0.66 -19.47
CA ILE A 193 11.97 -1.00 -20.52
C ILE A 193 10.61 -1.26 -19.88
N GLU A 194 9.57 -0.51 -20.29
CA GLU A 194 8.19 -0.66 -19.81
C GLU A 194 7.22 -0.76 -20.97
N LYS A 195 6.42 -1.84 -20.98
CA LYS A 195 5.44 -2.09 -22.05
C LYS A 195 4.25 -1.15 -22.05
N LYS A 196 3.92 -0.58 -20.90
CA LYS A 196 2.80 0.36 -20.73
C LYS A 196 3.24 1.81 -20.98
N PRO A 197 2.28 2.71 -21.28
CA PRO A 197 2.58 4.15 -21.43
C PRO A 197 2.96 4.81 -20.10
N GLU A 198 2.52 4.24 -18.96
CA GLU A 198 2.71 4.80 -17.63
C GLU A 198 3.64 3.93 -16.79
N LEU A 199 4.46 4.60 -15.97
CA LEU A 199 5.32 3.97 -14.98
C LEU A 199 4.58 3.80 -13.64
N GLY A 200 5.15 3.00 -12.73
CA GLY A 200 4.65 2.80 -11.36
C GLY A 200 3.89 1.49 -11.14
N GLY A 201 3.55 0.78 -12.22
CA GLY A 201 2.99 -0.58 -12.15
C GLY A 201 1.69 -0.69 -11.36
N LEU A 202 1.55 -1.77 -10.57
CA LEU A 202 0.33 -2.02 -9.79
C LEU A 202 0.07 -0.97 -8.70
N ALA A 203 1.11 -0.40 -8.08
CA ALA A 203 0.92 0.64 -7.07
C ALA A 203 0.26 1.89 -7.64
N ALA A 204 0.69 2.34 -8.84
CA ALA A 204 0.05 3.44 -9.56
C ALA A 204 -1.37 3.07 -10.02
N LEU A 205 -1.61 1.82 -10.41
CA LEU A 205 -2.93 1.37 -10.80
C LEU A 205 -3.90 1.38 -9.60
N ILE A 206 -3.53 0.75 -8.48
CA ILE A 206 -4.36 0.66 -7.26
C ILE A 206 -4.67 2.05 -6.70
N SER A 207 -3.75 3.01 -6.84
CA SER A 207 -3.97 4.38 -6.37
C SER A 207 -5.11 5.12 -7.09
N LYS A 208 -5.64 4.59 -8.19
CA LYS A 208 -6.84 5.11 -8.88
C LYS A 208 -8.11 4.87 -8.06
N ILE A 209 -8.11 3.89 -7.15
CA ILE A 209 -9.21 3.73 -6.18
C ILE A 209 -9.20 4.93 -5.23
N PRO A 210 -10.33 5.66 -5.04
CA PRO A 210 -10.38 6.92 -4.30
C PRO A 210 -9.74 6.86 -2.91
N ASP A 211 -9.97 5.79 -2.15
CA ASP A 211 -9.46 5.63 -0.78
C ASP A 211 -8.01 5.11 -0.72
N LYS A 212 -7.41 4.79 -1.88
CA LYS A 212 -6.03 4.29 -2.00
C LYS A 212 -5.05 5.32 -2.59
N LYS A 213 -5.45 6.58 -2.73
CA LYS A 213 -4.63 7.65 -3.36
C LYS A 213 -3.23 7.79 -2.79
N ARG A 214 -3.04 7.52 -1.49
CA ARG A 214 -1.71 7.55 -0.85
C ARG A 214 -0.69 6.61 -1.48
N LEU A 215 -1.14 5.54 -2.13
CA LEU A 215 -0.24 4.61 -2.83
C LEU A 215 0.48 5.26 -4.01
N ALA A 216 -0.07 6.33 -4.59
CA ALA A 216 0.59 7.07 -5.68
C ALA A 216 1.88 7.77 -5.24
N ASP A 217 2.03 8.11 -3.97
CA ASP A 217 3.18 8.87 -3.48
C ASP A 217 4.50 8.14 -3.75
N PHE A 218 4.52 6.81 -3.60
CA PHE A 218 5.76 6.05 -3.80
C PHE A 218 6.16 5.92 -5.29
N PRO A 219 5.31 5.48 -6.23
CA PRO A 219 5.69 5.52 -7.64
C PRO A 219 6.00 6.94 -8.14
N ASN A 220 5.27 7.97 -7.70
CA ASN A 220 5.56 9.35 -8.08
C ASN A 220 6.95 9.80 -7.60
N TYR A 221 7.32 9.48 -6.35
CA TYR A 221 8.67 9.70 -5.83
C TYR A 221 9.73 9.00 -6.69
N LEU A 222 9.52 7.74 -7.07
CA LEU A 222 10.48 6.98 -7.89
C LEU A 222 10.61 7.56 -9.30
N ILE A 223 9.51 7.97 -9.92
CA ILE A 223 9.50 8.61 -11.23
C ILE A 223 10.24 9.95 -11.17
N HIS A 224 9.98 10.75 -10.12
CA HIS A 224 10.70 12.01 -9.91
C HIS A 224 12.21 11.77 -9.71
N ARG A 225 12.57 10.80 -8.87
CA ARG A 225 13.98 10.41 -8.67
C ARG A 225 14.63 9.95 -9.98
N ALA A 226 13.94 9.15 -10.79
CA ALA A 226 14.43 8.71 -12.09
C ALA A 226 14.67 9.88 -13.07
N SER A 227 13.82 10.90 -13.06
CA SER A 227 13.95 12.06 -13.96
C SER A 227 15.20 12.91 -13.72
N LYS A 228 15.82 12.81 -12.53
CA LYS A 228 17.06 13.50 -12.17
C LYS A 228 18.33 12.79 -12.66
N LEU A 229 18.24 11.54 -13.13
CA LEU A 229 19.37 10.68 -13.44
C LEU A 229 19.68 10.70 -14.95
N LYS A 230 20.77 11.35 -15.34
CA LYS A 230 21.17 11.54 -16.75
C LYS A 230 21.63 10.25 -17.43
N ASN A 231 22.03 9.23 -16.67
CA ASN A 231 22.49 7.93 -17.12
C ASN A 231 21.41 6.84 -17.02
N LEU A 232 20.14 7.23 -16.81
CA LEU A 232 18.97 6.37 -16.84
C LEU A 232 18.13 6.69 -18.09
N PHE A 233 18.00 5.69 -18.97
CA PHE A 233 17.23 5.78 -20.21
C PHE A 233 15.95 4.95 -20.08
N ILE A 234 14.79 5.57 -20.28
CA ILE A 234 13.48 4.94 -20.06
C ILE A 234 12.74 4.79 -21.40
N PHE A 235 12.38 3.55 -21.73
CA PHE A 235 11.63 3.16 -22.93
C PHE A 235 10.22 2.74 -22.52
N LYS A 236 9.26 3.65 -22.68
CA LYS A 236 7.82 3.36 -22.44
C LYS A 236 7.14 2.88 -23.73
N ASN A 237 5.95 2.27 -23.62
CA ASN A 237 5.24 1.64 -24.72
C ASN A 237 6.11 0.65 -25.50
N THR A 238 7.04 -0.02 -24.81
CA THR A 238 8.05 -0.87 -25.43
C THR A 238 8.06 -2.22 -24.73
N GLU A 239 7.72 -3.28 -25.44
CA GLU A 239 7.89 -4.65 -24.94
C GLU A 239 9.34 -5.07 -25.12
N ALA A 240 9.94 -5.61 -24.05
CA ALA A 240 11.32 -6.05 -24.07
C ALA A 240 11.45 -7.30 -24.97
N THR A 241 12.38 -7.27 -25.92
CA THR A 241 12.76 -8.44 -26.72
C THR A 241 14.21 -8.80 -26.45
N ILE A 242 14.59 -10.04 -26.76
CA ILE A 242 15.97 -10.54 -26.60
C ILE A 242 16.94 -9.69 -27.43
N GLU A 243 16.57 -9.36 -28.67
CA GLU A 243 17.40 -8.55 -29.57
C GLU A 243 17.63 -7.14 -28.99
N MET A 244 16.59 -6.53 -28.43
CA MET A 244 16.69 -5.22 -27.80
C MET A 244 17.61 -5.27 -26.56
N ILE A 245 17.43 -6.28 -25.69
CA ILE A 245 18.26 -6.44 -24.50
C ILE A 245 19.73 -6.63 -24.90
N ARG A 246 20.00 -7.49 -25.89
CA ARG A 246 21.34 -7.75 -26.41
C ARG A 246 22.00 -6.51 -26.99
N SER A 247 21.22 -5.67 -27.69
CA SER A 247 21.73 -4.41 -28.28
C SER A 247 22.24 -3.39 -27.24
N MET A 248 21.78 -3.52 -25.99
CA MET A 248 22.21 -2.67 -24.86
C MET A 248 23.49 -3.16 -24.19
N ASN A 249 24.05 -4.29 -24.62
CA ASN A 249 25.29 -4.90 -24.12
C ASN A 249 25.30 -4.97 -22.58
N PRO A 250 24.36 -5.71 -21.95
CA PRO A 250 24.18 -5.71 -20.51
C PRO A 250 25.29 -6.46 -19.78
N ASN A 251 25.71 -5.93 -18.61
CA ASN A 251 26.43 -6.67 -17.59
C ASN A 251 25.47 -7.28 -16.56
N ILE A 252 24.33 -6.59 -16.34
CA ILE A 252 23.29 -7.03 -15.39
C ILE A 252 21.92 -6.88 -16.07
N ILE A 253 21.10 -7.92 -15.96
CA ILE A 253 19.69 -7.87 -16.39
C ILE A 253 18.81 -8.10 -15.17
N VAL A 254 17.87 -7.16 -14.94
CA VAL A 254 16.93 -7.21 -13.82
C VAL A 254 15.52 -7.39 -14.36
N ASN A 255 14.94 -8.57 -14.12
CA ASN A 255 13.53 -8.82 -14.40
C ASN A 255 12.65 -8.35 -13.24
N ALA A 256 11.76 -7.40 -13.49
CA ALA A 256 10.82 -6.79 -12.54
C ALA A 256 9.41 -6.69 -13.13
N THR A 257 8.99 -7.69 -13.89
CA THR A 257 7.74 -7.70 -14.68
C THR A 257 6.46 -7.91 -13.84
N GLY A 258 6.61 -8.06 -12.52
CA GLY A 258 5.51 -7.99 -11.56
C GLY A 258 4.61 -9.23 -11.52
N SER A 259 3.31 -9.02 -11.34
CA SER A 259 2.32 -10.08 -11.17
C SER A 259 1.02 -9.76 -11.91
N ASN A 260 0.24 -10.81 -12.17
CA ASN A 260 -1.09 -10.74 -12.77
C ASN A 260 -2.12 -11.36 -11.80
N PRO A 261 -3.42 -11.06 -11.94
CA PRO A 261 -4.46 -11.74 -11.19
C PRO A 261 -4.35 -13.26 -11.33
N LEU A 262 -4.50 -13.97 -10.21
CA LEU A 262 -4.54 -15.43 -10.20
C LEU A 262 -5.91 -15.92 -10.70
N LEU A 263 -5.92 -16.56 -11.84
CA LEU A 263 -7.11 -17.13 -12.48
C LEU A 263 -6.92 -18.64 -12.62
N PRO A 264 -7.33 -19.44 -11.60
CA PRO A 264 -7.21 -20.90 -11.67
C PRO A 264 -8.20 -21.49 -12.66
N PRO A 265 -8.07 -22.77 -13.07
CA PRO A 265 -8.96 -23.43 -14.01
C PRO A 265 -10.30 -23.82 -13.37
N ILE A 266 -11.05 -22.83 -12.88
CA ILE A 266 -12.42 -22.98 -12.39
C ILE A 266 -13.38 -22.94 -13.58
N LYS A 267 -14.36 -23.81 -13.57
CA LYS A 267 -15.39 -23.91 -14.64
C LYS A 267 -16.03 -22.54 -14.88
N GLY A 268 -16.06 -22.12 -16.14
CA GLY A 268 -16.68 -20.86 -16.59
C GLY A 268 -15.88 -19.59 -16.26
N LEU A 269 -14.76 -19.67 -15.51
CA LEU A 269 -14.00 -18.47 -15.12
C LEU A 269 -13.41 -17.73 -16.33
N HIS A 270 -12.67 -18.45 -17.17
CA HIS A 270 -11.99 -17.83 -18.31
C HIS A 270 -12.98 -17.40 -19.41
N GLU A 271 -14.15 -18.02 -19.46
CA GLU A 271 -15.22 -17.71 -20.40
C GLU A 271 -16.01 -16.46 -20.01
N ASN A 272 -16.04 -16.11 -18.73
CA ASN A 272 -16.90 -15.01 -18.22
C ASN A 272 -16.14 -13.80 -17.68
N ILE A 273 -14.86 -13.96 -17.24
CA ILE A 273 -14.10 -12.87 -16.63
C ILE A 273 -13.67 -11.83 -17.66
N ASP A 274 -13.77 -10.56 -17.29
CA ASP A 274 -13.30 -9.38 -18.03
C ASP A 274 -13.85 -9.29 -19.47
N LYS A 275 -15.06 -9.81 -19.70
CA LYS A 275 -15.75 -9.67 -20.99
C LYS A 275 -16.34 -8.29 -21.14
N GLU A 276 -16.29 -7.75 -22.35
CA GLU A 276 -16.95 -6.49 -22.69
C GLU A 276 -18.46 -6.59 -22.41
N GLY A 277 -18.98 -5.66 -21.59
CA GLY A 277 -20.37 -5.68 -21.12
C GLY A 277 -20.73 -6.81 -20.15
N GLY A 278 -19.77 -7.66 -19.77
CA GLY A 278 -19.95 -8.72 -18.77
C GLY A 278 -20.01 -8.18 -17.34
N LYS A 279 -20.55 -9.02 -16.43
CA LYS A 279 -20.71 -8.67 -15.02
C LYS A 279 -19.60 -9.20 -14.13
N VAL A 280 -18.70 -10.03 -14.65
CA VAL A 280 -17.61 -10.67 -13.89
C VAL A 280 -16.30 -9.99 -14.20
N SER A 281 -15.63 -9.46 -13.17
CA SER A 281 -14.39 -8.72 -13.34
C SER A 281 -13.27 -9.22 -12.44
N SER A 282 -12.04 -9.14 -12.94
CA SER A 282 -10.84 -9.17 -12.12
C SER A 282 -10.62 -7.82 -11.41
N ILE A 283 -9.78 -7.80 -10.38
CA ILE A 283 -9.41 -6.54 -9.71
C ILE A 283 -8.78 -5.53 -10.69
N THR A 284 -7.97 -6.00 -11.64
CA THR A 284 -7.34 -5.12 -12.63
C THR A 284 -8.36 -4.46 -13.54
N ASN A 285 -9.34 -5.22 -14.00
CA ASN A 285 -10.44 -4.69 -14.81
C ASN A 285 -11.30 -3.71 -14.02
N MET A 286 -11.66 -4.07 -12.77
CA MET A 286 -12.40 -3.18 -11.87
C MET A 286 -11.71 -1.82 -11.71
N ILE A 287 -10.39 -1.80 -11.45
CA ILE A 287 -9.65 -0.55 -11.25
C ILE A 287 -9.56 0.27 -12.54
N ASN A 288 -9.39 -0.36 -13.70
CA ASN A 288 -9.36 0.35 -14.98
C ASN A 288 -10.67 1.09 -15.27
N HIS A 289 -11.79 0.58 -14.77
CA HIS A 289 -13.12 1.15 -14.93
C HIS A 289 -13.69 1.77 -13.65
N VAL A 290 -12.82 2.06 -12.65
CA VAL A 290 -13.24 2.50 -11.30
C VAL A 290 -14.09 3.77 -11.33
N MET A 291 -13.87 4.67 -12.29
CA MET A 291 -14.61 5.92 -12.44
C MET A 291 -15.95 5.74 -13.18
N GLU A 292 -16.22 4.57 -13.73
CA GLU A 292 -17.47 4.26 -14.46
C GLU A 292 -18.54 3.69 -13.53
N TYR A 293 -18.15 3.21 -12.32
CA TYR A 293 -19.13 2.74 -11.34
C TYR A 293 -19.92 3.90 -10.75
N PRO A 294 -21.25 3.77 -10.63
CA PRO A 294 -22.09 4.78 -10.00
C PRO A 294 -21.68 5.05 -8.55
N GLU A 295 -21.88 6.29 -8.09
CA GLU A 295 -21.66 6.65 -6.68
C GLU A 295 -22.74 6.07 -5.75
N ASP A 296 -23.97 5.93 -6.24
CA ASP A 296 -25.08 5.27 -5.54
C ASP A 296 -25.35 3.89 -6.19
N LEU A 297 -25.12 2.86 -5.40
CA LEU A 297 -25.31 1.45 -5.78
C LEU A 297 -26.39 0.77 -4.94
N LYS A 298 -27.29 1.55 -4.35
CA LYS A 298 -28.39 1.03 -3.53
C LYS A 298 -29.22 0.01 -4.31
N GLY A 299 -29.41 -1.17 -3.70
CA GLY A 299 -30.15 -2.27 -4.31
C GLY A 299 -29.36 -3.08 -5.34
N LYS A 300 -28.09 -2.75 -5.58
CA LYS A 300 -27.19 -3.55 -6.40
C LYS A 300 -26.52 -4.62 -5.58
N LYS A 301 -26.52 -5.85 -6.09
CA LYS A 301 -25.84 -6.99 -5.47
C LYS A 301 -24.41 -7.11 -5.96
N VAL A 302 -23.48 -7.17 -5.06
CA VAL A 302 -22.04 -7.35 -5.33
C VAL A 302 -21.56 -8.62 -4.65
N VAL A 303 -20.96 -9.53 -5.42
CA VAL A 303 -20.36 -10.75 -4.87
C VAL A 303 -18.87 -10.75 -5.16
N VAL A 304 -18.07 -10.85 -4.09
CA VAL A 304 -16.61 -10.86 -4.14
C VAL A 304 -16.10 -12.24 -3.76
N ILE A 305 -15.38 -12.89 -4.66
CA ILE A 305 -14.72 -14.18 -4.43
C ILE A 305 -13.28 -13.95 -4.05
N GLY A 306 -12.91 -14.34 -2.83
CA GLY A 306 -11.59 -14.17 -2.21
C GLY A 306 -11.59 -13.13 -1.12
N GLY A 307 -11.40 -13.56 0.13
CA GLY A 307 -11.41 -12.74 1.34
C GLY A 307 -10.04 -12.19 1.75
N GLY A 308 -9.07 -12.17 0.84
CA GLY A 308 -7.77 -11.52 1.06
C GLY A 308 -7.81 -10.00 0.84
N ALA A 309 -6.64 -9.34 0.94
CA ALA A 309 -6.53 -7.88 0.80
C ALA A 309 -7.18 -7.34 -0.50
N VAL A 310 -7.00 -8.06 -1.62
CA VAL A 310 -7.55 -7.66 -2.93
C VAL A 310 -9.08 -7.65 -2.92
N GLY A 311 -9.71 -8.69 -2.34
CA GLY A 311 -11.18 -8.74 -2.26
C GLY A 311 -11.74 -7.70 -1.29
N LEU A 312 -11.01 -7.42 -0.21
CA LEU A 312 -11.40 -6.39 0.75
C LEU A 312 -11.28 -4.97 0.18
N ASP A 313 -10.33 -4.71 -0.73
CA ASP A 313 -10.31 -3.44 -1.47
C ASP A 313 -11.58 -3.23 -2.31
N VAL A 314 -12.14 -4.31 -2.88
CA VAL A 314 -13.43 -4.25 -3.58
C VAL A 314 -14.58 -3.98 -2.60
N VAL A 315 -14.61 -4.67 -1.45
CA VAL A 315 -15.62 -4.43 -0.40
C VAL A 315 -15.59 -2.98 0.07
N GLU A 316 -14.40 -2.44 0.38
CA GLU A 316 -14.20 -1.06 0.82
C GLU A 316 -14.69 -0.04 -0.23
N PHE A 317 -14.62 -0.38 -1.51
CA PHE A 317 -15.12 0.48 -2.58
C PHE A 317 -16.64 0.43 -2.74
N PHE A 318 -17.25 -0.75 -2.72
CA PHE A 318 -18.67 -0.93 -3.05
C PHE A 318 -19.63 -0.76 -1.86
N ALA A 319 -19.27 -1.22 -0.67
CA ALA A 319 -20.15 -1.19 0.49
C ALA A 319 -20.55 0.25 0.91
N PRO A 320 -19.63 1.24 0.98
CA PRO A 320 -20.01 2.62 1.30
C PRO A 320 -20.91 3.29 0.25
N ARG A 321 -20.96 2.76 -0.98
CA ARG A 321 -21.84 3.21 -2.06
C ARG A 321 -23.26 2.62 -1.99
N GLY A 322 -23.55 1.86 -0.91
CA GLY A 322 -24.88 1.31 -0.65
C GLY A 322 -25.17 -0.02 -1.34
N ALA A 323 -24.18 -0.67 -1.95
CA ALA A 323 -24.35 -1.99 -2.52
C ALA A 323 -24.58 -3.05 -1.42
N ASP A 324 -25.41 -4.08 -1.77
CA ASP A 324 -25.54 -5.31 -0.97
C ASP A 324 -24.36 -6.24 -1.28
N VAL A 325 -23.34 -6.20 -0.43
CA VAL A 325 -22.06 -6.87 -0.68
C VAL A 325 -21.98 -8.19 0.08
N SER A 326 -21.63 -9.27 -0.65
CA SER A 326 -21.25 -10.55 -0.07
C SER A 326 -19.80 -10.87 -0.41
N ILE A 327 -19.00 -11.28 0.59
CA ILE A 327 -17.62 -11.72 0.39
C ILE A 327 -17.49 -13.21 0.73
N VAL A 328 -16.94 -13.96 -0.22
CA VAL A 328 -16.80 -15.44 -0.17
C VAL A 328 -15.33 -15.79 -0.03
N GLU A 329 -15.01 -16.63 0.96
CA GLU A 329 -13.63 -17.07 1.21
C GLU A 329 -13.61 -18.58 1.51
N MET A 330 -12.76 -19.33 0.80
CA MET A 330 -12.63 -20.77 1.00
C MET A 330 -11.94 -21.13 2.32
N MET A 331 -11.11 -20.22 2.85
CA MET A 331 -10.45 -20.40 4.14
C MET A 331 -11.38 -19.98 5.29
N PRO A 332 -11.10 -20.45 6.54
CA PRO A 332 -11.95 -20.13 7.68
C PRO A 332 -11.88 -18.65 8.11
N VAL A 333 -10.92 -17.87 7.64
CA VAL A 333 -10.70 -16.49 8.09
C VAL A 333 -10.62 -15.54 6.89
N ILE A 334 -11.56 -14.61 6.85
CA ILE A 334 -11.49 -13.44 5.96
C ILE A 334 -10.46 -12.45 6.50
N GLY A 335 -9.75 -11.75 5.64
CA GLY A 335 -8.70 -10.81 6.03
C GLY A 335 -7.42 -11.48 6.53
N ASN A 336 -7.18 -12.74 6.13
CA ASN A 336 -5.94 -13.42 6.47
C ASN A 336 -4.73 -12.70 5.83
N GLY A 337 -3.75 -12.33 6.67
CA GLY A 337 -2.51 -11.67 6.26
C GLY A 337 -2.61 -10.16 6.07
N ILE A 338 -3.72 -9.52 6.42
CA ILE A 338 -3.79 -8.06 6.57
C ILE A 338 -3.13 -7.67 7.89
N ASP A 339 -2.47 -6.51 7.89
CA ASP A 339 -1.88 -5.97 9.11
C ASP A 339 -2.95 -5.69 10.18
N PRO A 340 -2.60 -5.83 11.47
CA PRO A 340 -3.58 -5.73 12.56
C PRO A 340 -4.24 -4.36 12.69
N VAL A 341 -3.59 -3.29 12.21
CA VAL A 341 -4.10 -1.92 12.29
C VAL A 341 -5.19 -1.69 11.24
N SER A 342 -4.90 -2.03 9.98
CA SER A 342 -5.88 -1.90 8.88
C SER A 342 -7.07 -2.83 9.07
N LYS A 343 -6.84 -4.04 9.59
CA LYS A 343 -7.87 -5.04 9.80
C LYS A 343 -9.04 -4.51 10.63
N VAL A 344 -8.77 -3.78 11.71
CA VAL A 344 -9.82 -3.23 12.58
C VAL A 344 -10.78 -2.33 11.81
N GLY A 345 -10.25 -1.41 11.01
CA GLY A 345 -11.09 -0.49 10.22
C GLY A 345 -11.89 -1.18 9.13
N THR A 346 -11.27 -2.12 8.42
CA THR A 346 -11.94 -2.88 7.34
C THR A 346 -13.11 -3.70 7.90
N PHE A 347 -12.93 -4.36 9.06
CA PHE A 347 -14.00 -5.14 9.68
C PHE A 347 -15.11 -4.23 10.23
N ALA A 348 -14.76 -3.12 10.88
CA ALA A 348 -15.75 -2.13 11.31
C ALA A 348 -16.56 -1.55 10.14
N LEU A 349 -15.94 -1.35 8.97
CA LEU A 349 -16.62 -0.96 7.75
C LEU A 349 -17.60 -2.04 7.28
N MET A 350 -17.15 -3.30 7.25
CA MET A 350 -18.02 -4.42 6.85
C MET A 350 -19.25 -4.53 7.76
N ASP A 351 -19.07 -4.42 9.07
CA ASP A 351 -20.14 -4.45 10.06
C ASP A 351 -21.10 -3.26 9.86
N LYS A 352 -20.55 -2.05 9.69
CA LYS A 352 -21.32 -0.81 9.47
C LYS A 352 -22.25 -0.90 8.26
N TYR A 353 -21.78 -1.52 7.19
CA TYR A 353 -22.54 -1.63 5.91
C TYR A 353 -23.22 -2.98 5.73
N GLY A 354 -23.22 -3.85 6.76
CA GLY A 354 -23.91 -5.13 6.73
C GLY A 354 -23.38 -6.11 5.68
N VAL A 355 -22.06 -6.10 5.42
CA VAL A 355 -21.43 -7.00 4.44
C VAL A 355 -21.57 -8.44 4.87
N LYS A 356 -22.21 -9.28 4.02
CA LYS A 356 -22.36 -10.72 4.27
C LYS A 356 -21.01 -11.41 4.11
N GLN A 357 -20.51 -11.99 5.20
CA GLN A 357 -19.27 -12.73 5.23
C GLN A 357 -19.52 -14.24 5.12
N CYS A 358 -18.96 -14.89 4.09
CA CYS A 358 -19.11 -16.31 3.81
C CYS A 358 -17.74 -17.03 3.85
N PRO A 359 -17.16 -17.27 5.04
CA PRO A 359 -15.95 -18.07 5.18
C PRO A 359 -16.24 -19.57 4.95
N ASN A 360 -15.20 -20.40 4.76
CA ASN A 360 -15.30 -21.84 4.45
C ASN A 360 -16.19 -22.15 3.24
N THR A 361 -16.32 -21.20 2.31
CA THR A 361 -17.19 -21.30 1.13
C THR A 361 -16.35 -21.27 -0.14
N ALA A 362 -16.41 -22.32 -0.94
CA ALA A 362 -15.57 -22.51 -2.11
C ALA A 362 -16.30 -22.18 -3.41
N LEU A 363 -15.66 -21.45 -4.31
CA LEU A 363 -16.17 -21.22 -5.67
C LEU A 363 -16.05 -22.51 -6.50
N LEU A 364 -17.15 -22.95 -7.12
CA LEU A 364 -17.22 -24.12 -7.98
C LEU A 364 -17.31 -23.75 -9.48
N GLU A 365 -18.12 -22.75 -9.80
CA GLU A 365 -18.37 -22.34 -11.19
C GLU A 365 -18.63 -20.83 -11.26
N VAL A 366 -18.16 -20.21 -12.34
CA VAL A 366 -18.42 -18.82 -12.71
C VAL A 366 -19.38 -18.80 -13.89
N LYS A 367 -20.56 -18.22 -13.71
CA LYS A 367 -21.52 -17.96 -14.78
C LYS A 367 -21.55 -16.48 -15.14
N ALA A 368 -22.34 -16.10 -16.12
CA ALA A 368 -22.37 -14.70 -16.61
C ALA A 368 -22.89 -13.69 -15.57
N ASP A 369 -23.76 -14.13 -14.64
CA ASP A 369 -24.43 -13.28 -13.64
C ASP A 369 -24.60 -13.94 -12.27
N SER A 370 -23.90 -15.06 -12.04
CA SER A 370 -23.89 -15.76 -10.76
C SER A 370 -22.60 -16.53 -10.52
N PHE A 371 -22.33 -16.82 -9.25
CA PHE A 371 -21.33 -17.77 -8.82
C PHE A 371 -22.00 -18.97 -8.17
N LEU A 372 -21.64 -20.18 -8.59
CA LEU A 372 -21.98 -21.40 -7.88
C LEU A 372 -20.91 -21.65 -6.82
N VAL A 373 -21.33 -21.72 -5.57
CA VAL A 373 -20.43 -21.92 -4.44
C VAL A 373 -20.83 -23.17 -3.64
N LYS A 374 -19.86 -23.74 -2.93
CA LYS A 374 -20.07 -24.83 -1.97
C LYS A 374 -19.96 -24.27 -0.55
N THR A 375 -21.07 -24.36 0.19
CA THR A 375 -21.15 -23.87 1.57
C THR A 375 -20.40 -24.78 2.57
N PRO A 376 -20.17 -24.35 3.81
CA PRO A 376 -19.55 -25.18 4.86
C PRO A 376 -20.30 -26.48 5.11
N GLU A 377 -21.63 -26.48 4.96
CA GLU A 377 -22.51 -27.65 5.14
C GLU A 377 -22.42 -28.63 3.97
N GLY A 378 -21.70 -28.25 2.89
CA GLY A 378 -21.51 -29.07 1.70
C GLY A 378 -22.58 -28.87 0.62
N ASN A 379 -23.54 -27.97 0.82
CA ASN A 379 -24.56 -27.64 -0.16
C ASN A 379 -24.00 -26.75 -1.28
N GLU A 380 -24.56 -26.90 -2.45
CA GLU A 380 -24.31 -25.98 -3.56
C GLU A 380 -25.33 -24.84 -3.54
N GLU A 381 -24.85 -23.59 -3.59
CA GLU A 381 -25.67 -22.38 -3.60
C GLU A 381 -25.29 -21.50 -4.79
N GLU A 382 -26.28 -20.95 -5.47
CA GLU A 382 -26.08 -20.00 -6.55
C GLU A 382 -26.24 -18.57 -6.04
N MET A 383 -25.18 -17.77 -6.10
CA MET A 383 -25.15 -16.38 -5.69
C MET A 383 -25.26 -15.46 -6.91
N LEU A 384 -26.46 -14.88 -7.09
CA LEU A 384 -26.74 -13.91 -8.17
C LEU A 384 -26.17 -12.54 -7.83
N PHE A 385 -25.68 -11.82 -8.85
CA PHE A 385 -25.10 -10.47 -8.70
C PHE A 385 -25.39 -9.54 -9.89
N ASP A 386 -25.32 -8.24 -9.61
CA ASP A 386 -25.16 -7.19 -10.64
C ASP A 386 -23.70 -7.02 -11.01
N TYR A 387 -22.78 -7.17 -10.04
CA TYR A 387 -21.33 -7.10 -10.19
C TYR A 387 -20.66 -8.26 -9.45
N GLY A 388 -19.92 -9.09 -10.16
CA GLY A 388 -19.16 -10.21 -9.60
C GLY A 388 -17.66 -9.96 -9.72
N PHE A 389 -16.91 -10.17 -8.64
CA PHE A 389 -15.46 -9.96 -8.63
C PHE A 389 -14.71 -11.23 -8.23
N VAL A 390 -13.67 -11.56 -9.00
CA VAL A 390 -12.80 -12.71 -8.70
C VAL A 390 -11.45 -12.19 -8.25
N CYS A 391 -11.19 -12.32 -6.94
CA CYS A 391 -10.07 -11.73 -6.21
C CYS A 391 -9.22 -12.79 -5.50
N LEU A 392 -8.82 -13.86 -6.22
CA LEU A 392 -8.12 -15.02 -5.67
C LEU A 392 -6.62 -14.77 -5.39
N GLY A 393 -6.19 -13.52 -5.49
CA GLY A 393 -4.81 -13.09 -5.29
C GLY A 393 -4.06 -12.83 -6.59
N MET A 394 -2.73 -12.75 -6.49
CA MET A 394 -1.85 -12.41 -7.60
C MET A 394 -0.85 -13.54 -7.83
N ARG A 395 -0.49 -13.78 -9.09
CA ARG A 395 0.51 -14.75 -9.52
C ARG A 395 1.70 -14.02 -10.13
N ALA A 396 2.92 -14.42 -9.73
CA ALA A 396 4.16 -13.93 -10.32
C ALA A 396 4.15 -14.07 -11.85
N ASN A 397 4.62 -13.04 -12.54
CA ASN A 397 4.66 -12.96 -13.99
C ASN A 397 6.08 -12.64 -14.46
N ALA A 398 6.73 -13.57 -15.13
CA ALA A 398 8.10 -13.43 -15.63
C ALA A 398 8.24 -14.03 -17.04
N PRO A 399 7.49 -13.51 -18.05
CA PRO A 399 7.33 -14.19 -19.33
C PRO A 399 8.62 -14.29 -20.16
N ILE A 400 9.55 -13.35 -19.99
CA ILE A 400 10.80 -13.31 -20.78
C ILE A 400 12.00 -13.94 -20.03
N LEU A 401 11.87 -14.22 -18.72
CA LEU A 401 13.01 -14.56 -17.87
C LEU A 401 13.76 -15.82 -18.33
N ASP A 402 13.05 -16.88 -18.70
CA ASP A 402 13.67 -18.13 -19.12
C ASP A 402 14.37 -17.97 -20.48
N ALA A 403 13.80 -17.20 -21.40
CA ALA A 403 14.44 -16.86 -22.66
C ALA A 403 15.71 -16.03 -22.46
N VAL A 404 15.69 -15.05 -21.53
CA VAL A 404 16.87 -14.25 -21.16
C VAL A 404 17.95 -15.15 -20.54
N ARG A 405 17.62 -16.03 -19.62
CA ARG A 405 18.58 -16.96 -19.00
C ARG A 405 19.24 -17.87 -20.02
N LYS A 406 18.47 -18.40 -20.97
CA LYS A 406 19.00 -19.26 -22.04
C LYS A 406 19.89 -18.48 -22.99
N GLU A 407 19.52 -17.25 -23.36
CA GLU A 407 20.26 -16.43 -24.31
C GLU A 407 21.64 -16.00 -23.80
N PHE A 408 21.77 -15.77 -22.51
CA PHE A 408 23.01 -15.31 -21.88
C PHE A 408 23.70 -16.39 -21.01
N GLU A 409 23.37 -17.68 -21.22
CA GLU A 409 23.84 -18.81 -20.39
C GLU A 409 25.39 -18.93 -20.38
N ASP A 410 26.03 -18.65 -21.51
CA ASP A 410 27.47 -18.77 -21.68
C ASP A 410 28.22 -17.43 -21.54
N GLU A 411 27.54 -16.36 -21.10
CA GLU A 411 28.10 -15.00 -20.97
C GLU A 411 28.23 -14.59 -19.51
N ASP A 412 29.20 -13.70 -19.21
CA ASP A 412 29.38 -13.12 -17.88
C ASP A 412 28.33 -11.97 -17.66
N VAL A 413 27.05 -12.35 -17.66
CA VAL A 413 25.91 -11.47 -17.44
C VAL A 413 25.13 -11.93 -16.21
N GLU A 414 25.01 -11.05 -15.21
CA GLU A 414 24.22 -11.35 -14.01
C GLU A 414 22.72 -11.17 -14.30
N ILE A 415 21.90 -12.17 -13.99
CA ILE A 415 20.45 -12.12 -14.21
C ILE A 415 19.72 -12.23 -12.89
N MET A 416 19.03 -11.15 -12.53
CA MET A 416 18.23 -11.04 -11.31
C MET A 416 16.74 -11.08 -11.62
N ASN A 417 15.97 -11.73 -10.75
CA ASN A 417 14.51 -11.63 -10.74
C ASN A 417 14.06 -11.00 -9.42
N ILE A 418 13.30 -9.90 -9.45
CA ILE A 418 12.96 -9.10 -8.26
C ILE A 418 11.48 -8.75 -8.17
N GLY A 419 11.04 -8.37 -6.98
CA GLY A 419 9.67 -7.93 -6.72
C GLY A 419 8.65 -9.06 -6.91
N ASP A 420 7.45 -8.70 -7.34
CA ASP A 420 6.34 -9.65 -7.50
C ASP A 420 6.52 -10.65 -8.65
N SER A 421 7.48 -10.43 -9.54
CA SER A 421 7.85 -11.41 -10.56
C SER A 421 8.56 -12.66 -9.99
N VAL A 422 9.09 -12.57 -8.76
CA VAL A 422 9.57 -13.74 -7.99
C VAL A 422 8.41 -14.41 -7.28
N ARG A 423 7.69 -13.61 -6.51
CA ARG A 423 6.55 -14.05 -5.72
C ARG A 423 5.68 -12.82 -5.40
N ALA A 424 4.45 -12.86 -5.85
CA ALA A 424 3.48 -11.84 -5.47
C ALA A 424 3.33 -11.82 -3.94
N ARG A 425 3.52 -10.64 -3.36
CA ARG A 425 3.44 -10.43 -1.90
C ARG A 425 2.14 -9.72 -1.57
N ARG A 426 1.70 -9.96 -0.35
CA ARG A 426 0.51 -9.30 0.21
C ARG A 426 0.86 -7.92 0.71
#